data_8e34050584f4c8376177f8a209eea879
#
_entry.id   8e34050584f4c8376177f8a209eea879
#
_cell.length_a   1.000
_cell.length_b   1.000
_cell.length_c   1.000
_cell.angle_alpha   90.00
_cell.angle_beta   90.00
_cell.angle_gamma   90.00
#
_symmetry.space_group_name_H-M   'P 1'
#
loop_
_entity.id
_entity.type
_entity.pdbx_description
1 polymer ?
#
loop_
_entity_poly.entity_id
_entity_poly.type
_entity_poly.pdbx_seq_one_letter_code
_entity_poly.pdbx_strand_id
1 'polypeptide(L)'
;MSSTDIDELFHLLENPTRRRILQLLSREQLYTLQLSREIDVSQQAVVKHLRILEEHGFVASRNEPSDRGPNRRVYRSARSVSLHIDVGPSTFREQAALISDSSQLSDEQRRVLAAISEARSMEPTARMDLLARVGEDLRHSLREHEQERQQLLALVGELNREVGRCSRKAECSYDERRLLHHMLQNQSYTIEGASAALGLREAQVRTLLEGLEQRGLNR
;
A
#
# COMPACT_ATOMS: atom_id res chain seq x y z
N MET A 1 5.57 -15.85 4.74
CA MET A 1 4.51 -14.94 4.26
C MET A 1 5.03 -14.34 2.95
N SER A 2 4.39 -14.62 1.83
CA SER A 2 4.85 -14.11 0.54
C SER A 2 4.83 -12.58 0.56
N SER A 3 5.98 -11.97 0.33
CA SER A 3 6.09 -10.56 0.00
C SER A 3 5.09 -10.30 -1.14
N THR A 4 4.16 -9.40 -0.94
CA THR A 4 3.28 -8.97 -2.02
C THR A 4 4.18 -8.28 -3.02
N ASP A 5 4.32 -8.87 -4.20
CA ASP A 5 5.17 -8.32 -5.24
C ASP A 5 4.60 -6.98 -5.69
N ILE A 6 5.37 -5.91 -5.51
CA ILE A 6 4.97 -4.55 -5.85
C ILE A 6 4.77 -4.42 -7.36
N ASP A 7 5.61 -5.05 -8.16
CA ASP A 7 5.51 -5.04 -9.62
C ASP A 7 4.23 -5.74 -10.09
N GLU A 8 3.85 -6.83 -9.43
CA GLU A 8 2.56 -7.51 -9.68
C GLU A 8 1.38 -6.58 -9.39
N LEU A 9 1.42 -5.84 -8.25
CA LEU A 9 0.39 -4.86 -7.92
C LEU A 9 0.32 -3.72 -8.94
N PHE A 10 1.45 -3.21 -9.39
CA PHE A 10 1.49 -2.19 -10.44
C PHE A 10 0.85 -2.71 -11.71
N HIS A 11 1.26 -3.88 -12.18
CA HIS A 11 0.69 -4.48 -13.37
C HIS A 11 -0.83 -4.69 -13.26
N LEU A 12 -1.33 -5.10 -12.09
CA LEU A 12 -2.77 -5.24 -11.86
C LEU A 12 -3.49 -3.90 -11.85
N LEU A 13 -2.93 -2.89 -11.19
CA LEU A 13 -3.59 -1.61 -10.97
C LEU A 13 -3.34 -0.57 -12.06
N GLU A 14 -2.43 -0.79 -13.02
CA GLU A 14 -2.22 0.10 -14.16
C GLU A 14 -3.48 0.28 -15.01
N ASN A 15 -4.30 -0.77 -15.14
CA ASN A 15 -5.49 -0.76 -15.99
C ASN A 15 -6.68 -0.07 -15.32
N PRO A 16 -7.24 1.00 -15.93
CA PRO A 16 -8.33 1.76 -15.33
C PRO A 16 -9.62 0.96 -15.15
N THR A 17 -9.91 0.02 -16.05
CA THR A 17 -11.10 -0.85 -15.95
C THR A 17 -10.99 -1.77 -14.74
N ARG A 18 -9.81 -2.36 -14.47
CA ARG A 18 -9.59 -3.18 -13.28
C ARG A 18 -9.76 -2.37 -12.00
N ARG A 19 -9.21 -1.15 -11.94
CA ARG A 19 -9.44 -0.26 -10.79
C ARG A 19 -10.91 0.07 -10.58
N ARG A 20 -11.65 0.31 -11.68
CA ARG A 20 -13.08 0.61 -11.59
C ARG A 20 -13.88 -0.61 -11.13
N ILE A 21 -13.56 -1.81 -11.57
CA ILE A 21 -14.16 -3.07 -11.08
C ILE A 21 -13.93 -3.21 -9.57
N LEU A 22 -12.69 -3.06 -9.09
CA LEU A 22 -12.37 -3.14 -7.67
C LEU A 22 -13.12 -2.09 -6.85
N GLN A 23 -13.23 -0.86 -7.35
CA GLN A 23 -13.99 0.22 -6.70
C GLN A 23 -15.48 -0.11 -6.56
N LEU A 24 -16.08 -0.74 -7.54
CA LEU A 24 -17.48 -1.15 -7.48
C LEU A 24 -17.64 -2.33 -6.51
N LEU A 25 -16.79 -3.34 -6.62
CA LEU A 25 -16.84 -4.55 -5.78
C LEU A 25 -16.44 -4.29 -4.31
N SER A 26 -15.79 -3.16 -3.99
CA SER A 26 -15.55 -2.75 -2.61
C SER A 26 -16.80 -2.26 -1.89
N ARG A 27 -17.85 -1.92 -2.63
CA ARG A 27 -19.13 -1.43 -2.08
C ARG A 27 -20.15 -2.54 -1.93
N GLU A 28 -20.28 -3.37 -2.96
CA GLU A 28 -21.27 -4.44 -3.01
C GLU A 28 -20.83 -5.58 -3.94
N GLN A 29 -21.54 -6.70 -3.81
CA GLN A 29 -21.35 -7.84 -4.70
C GLN A 29 -22.12 -7.59 -6.00
N LEU A 30 -21.48 -7.80 -7.15
CA LEU A 30 -22.06 -7.53 -8.46
C LEU A 30 -21.82 -8.71 -9.41
N TYR A 31 -22.72 -8.88 -10.35
CA TYR A 31 -22.55 -9.82 -11.46
C TYR A 31 -22.11 -9.09 -12.75
N THR A 32 -21.59 -9.83 -13.70
CA THR A 32 -20.92 -9.32 -14.92
C THR A 32 -21.75 -8.27 -15.69
N LEU A 33 -23.07 -8.47 -15.82
CA LEU A 33 -23.94 -7.53 -16.52
C LEU A 33 -24.05 -6.17 -15.80
N GLN A 34 -24.11 -6.17 -14.45
CA GLN A 34 -24.11 -4.92 -13.66
C GLN A 34 -22.81 -4.19 -13.84
N LEU A 35 -21.67 -4.87 -13.69
CA LEU A 35 -20.34 -4.28 -13.92
C LEU A 35 -20.20 -3.72 -15.33
N SER A 36 -20.65 -4.45 -16.34
CA SER A 36 -20.62 -4.02 -17.74
C SER A 36 -21.38 -2.70 -17.96
N ARG A 37 -22.55 -2.55 -17.33
CA ARG A 37 -23.36 -1.32 -17.43
C ARG A 37 -22.72 -0.15 -16.68
N GLU A 38 -22.20 -0.39 -15.47
CA GLU A 38 -21.59 0.65 -14.64
C GLU A 38 -20.27 1.19 -15.19
N ILE A 39 -19.55 0.37 -15.98
CA ILE A 39 -18.23 0.74 -16.52
C ILE A 39 -18.33 1.15 -18.00
N ASP A 40 -19.45 0.88 -18.63
CA ASP A 40 -19.69 1.09 -20.08
C ASP A 40 -18.69 0.33 -20.98
N VAL A 41 -18.50 -0.94 -20.67
CA VAL A 41 -17.68 -1.88 -21.47
C VAL A 41 -18.44 -3.18 -21.70
N SER A 42 -18.04 -3.93 -22.74
CA SER A 42 -18.71 -5.22 -23.03
C SER A 42 -18.57 -6.23 -21.90
N GLN A 43 -19.56 -7.10 -21.72
CA GLN A 43 -19.48 -8.17 -20.72
C GLN A 43 -18.24 -9.07 -20.92
N GLN A 44 -17.85 -9.33 -22.16
CA GLN A 44 -16.66 -10.13 -22.46
C GLN A 44 -15.38 -9.45 -21.95
N ALA A 45 -15.26 -8.12 -22.09
CA ALA A 45 -14.14 -7.36 -21.55
C ALA A 45 -14.13 -7.41 -20.02
N VAL A 46 -15.30 -7.26 -19.36
CA VAL A 46 -15.42 -7.39 -17.91
C VAL A 46 -14.98 -8.77 -17.44
N VAL A 47 -15.44 -9.85 -18.09
CA VAL A 47 -15.02 -11.23 -17.74
C VAL A 47 -13.51 -11.41 -17.82
N LYS A 48 -12.87 -10.86 -18.85
CA LYS A 48 -11.41 -10.91 -18.99
C LYS A 48 -10.70 -10.24 -17.80
N HIS A 49 -11.15 -9.06 -17.40
CA HIS A 49 -10.57 -8.34 -16.27
C HIS A 49 -10.85 -9.02 -14.93
N LEU A 50 -12.06 -9.54 -14.72
CA LEU A 50 -12.43 -10.29 -13.52
C LEU A 50 -11.58 -11.55 -13.36
N ARG A 51 -11.30 -12.26 -14.45
CA ARG A 51 -10.44 -13.44 -14.43
C ARG A 51 -9.04 -13.10 -13.94
N ILE A 52 -8.43 -12.03 -14.46
CA ILE A 52 -7.09 -11.57 -14.04
C ILE A 52 -7.12 -11.23 -12.54
N LEU A 53 -8.12 -10.47 -12.06
CA LEU A 53 -8.24 -10.11 -10.66
C LEU A 53 -8.49 -11.32 -9.75
N GLU A 54 -9.20 -12.33 -10.23
CA GLU A 54 -9.49 -13.57 -9.49
C GLU A 54 -8.25 -14.47 -9.42
N GLU A 55 -7.47 -14.59 -10.50
CA GLU A 55 -6.20 -15.31 -10.55
C GLU A 55 -5.18 -14.78 -9.53
N HIS A 56 -5.21 -13.46 -9.26
CA HIS A 56 -4.34 -12.80 -8.26
C HIS A 56 -5.01 -12.65 -6.87
N GLY A 57 -6.19 -13.23 -6.68
CA GLY A 57 -6.89 -13.26 -5.39
C GLY A 57 -7.54 -11.95 -4.95
N PHE A 58 -7.64 -10.92 -5.82
CA PHE A 58 -8.30 -9.65 -5.49
C PHE A 58 -9.81 -9.73 -5.54
N VAL A 59 -10.33 -10.66 -6.32
CA VAL A 59 -11.76 -10.91 -6.49
C VAL A 59 -12.02 -12.39 -6.25
N ALA A 60 -13.13 -12.68 -5.62
CA ALA A 60 -13.68 -14.03 -5.50
C ALA A 60 -15.08 -14.07 -6.11
N SER A 61 -15.44 -15.21 -6.65
CA SER A 61 -16.76 -15.42 -7.23
C SER A 61 -17.46 -16.60 -6.59
N ARG A 62 -18.81 -16.56 -6.63
CA ARG A 62 -19.68 -17.68 -6.29
C ARG A 62 -20.85 -17.75 -7.24
N ASN A 63 -21.39 -18.94 -7.42
CA ASN A 63 -22.65 -19.12 -8.17
C ASN A 63 -23.83 -18.92 -7.22
N GLU A 64 -24.76 -18.06 -7.62
CA GLU A 64 -26.03 -17.86 -6.91
C GLU A 64 -27.21 -18.33 -7.77
N PRO A 65 -28.22 -18.97 -7.16
CA PRO A 65 -29.44 -19.30 -7.85
C PRO A 65 -30.12 -18.04 -8.38
N SER A 66 -30.79 -18.14 -9.52
CA SER A 66 -31.59 -17.05 -10.09
C SER A 66 -33.05 -17.48 -10.15
N ASP A 67 -33.93 -16.64 -9.62
CA ASP A 67 -35.38 -16.93 -9.57
C ASP A 67 -36.04 -17.07 -10.96
N ARG A 68 -35.39 -16.54 -12.00
CA ARG A 68 -35.94 -16.49 -13.37
C ARG A 68 -34.93 -16.86 -14.46
N GLY A 69 -33.93 -17.74 -14.18
CA GLY A 69 -32.94 -18.11 -15.19
C GLY A 69 -31.81 -18.99 -14.66
N PRO A 70 -30.74 -19.21 -15.44
CA PRO A 70 -29.61 -20.01 -15.00
C PRO A 70 -28.87 -19.32 -13.84
N ASN A 71 -28.14 -20.10 -13.05
CA ASN A 71 -27.31 -19.60 -11.96
C ASN A 71 -26.43 -18.44 -12.43
N ARG A 72 -26.33 -17.40 -11.58
CA ARG A 72 -25.53 -16.20 -11.86
C ARG A 72 -24.23 -16.28 -11.08
N ARG A 73 -23.14 -15.93 -11.75
CA ARG A 73 -21.84 -15.78 -11.09
C ARG A 73 -21.73 -14.37 -10.52
N VAL A 74 -21.65 -14.29 -9.19
CA VAL A 74 -21.55 -13.04 -8.42
C VAL A 74 -20.12 -12.88 -7.95
N TYR A 75 -19.59 -11.67 -8.06
CA TYR A 75 -18.22 -11.33 -7.71
C TYR A 75 -18.20 -10.40 -6.49
N ARG A 76 -17.17 -10.53 -5.68
CA ARG A 76 -16.89 -9.67 -4.52
C ARG A 76 -15.40 -9.38 -4.41
N SER A 77 -15.03 -8.28 -3.76
CA SER A 77 -13.66 -8.06 -3.31
C SER A 77 -13.26 -9.13 -2.29
N ALA A 78 -12.03 -9.64 -2.38
CA ALA A 78 -11.55 -10.74 -1.55
C ALA A 78 -10.25 -10.40 -0.79
N ARG A 79 -9.47 -9.43 -1.28
CA ARG A 79 -8.18 -9.07 -0.70
C ARG A 79 -8.12 -7.58 -0.46
N SER A 80 -7.60 -7.19 0.70
CA SER A 80 -7.31 -5.79 1.03
C SER A 80 -5.81 -5.56 1.00
N VAL A 81 -5.38 -4.57 0.22
CA VAL A 81 -3.98 -4.19 0.06
C VAL A 81 -3.86 -2.68 0.14
N SER A 82 -2.78 -2.22 0.76
CA SER A 82 -2.35 -0.82 0.72
C SER A 82 -1.09 -0.73 -0.13
N LEU A 83 -1.05 0.22 -1.05
CA LEU A 83 0.10 0.53 -1.90
C LEU A 83 0.39 2.02 -1.79
N HIS A 84 1.60 2.37 -1.37
CA HIS A 84 2.10 3.73 -1.29
C HIS A 84 3.34 3.89 -2.15
N ILE A 85 3.37 4.97 -2.93
CA ILE A 85 4.51 5.36 -3.76
C ILE A 85 4.76 6.83 -3.50
N ASP A 86 5.93 7.13 -2.97
CA ASP A 86 6.37 8.49 -2.69
C ASP A 86 7.56 8.81 -3.61
N VAL A 87 7.39 9.77 -4.48
CA VAL A 87 8.41 10.19 -5.46
C VAL A 87 8.69 11.67 -5.30
N GLY A 88 9.95 12.01 -5.06
CA GLY A 88 10.38 13.41 -4.92
C GLY A 88 11.85 13.60 -5.28
N PRO A 89 12.35 14.85 -5.34
CA PRO A 89 13.74 15.15 -5.77
C PRO A 89 14.82 14.47 -4.94
N SER A 90 14.51 14.04 -3.72
CA SER A 90 15.45 13.39 -2.79
C SER A 90 14.81 12.22 -2.05
N THR A 91 13.69 11.73 -2.56
CA THR A 91 12.91 10.67 -1.92
C THR A 91 12.33 9.76 -3.00
N PHE A 92 12.61 8.48 -2.88
CA PHE A 92 11.89 7.44 -3.57
C PHE A 92 11.56 6.35 -2.55
N ARG A 93 10.29 6.05 -2.38
CA ARG A 93 9.82 5.01 -1.47
C ARG A 93 8.63 4.30 -2.09
N GLU A 94 8.67 3.00 -2.05
CA GLU A 94 7.53 2.14 -2.40
C GLU A 94 7.25 1.18 -1.25
N GLN A 95 5.98 0.99 -0.97
CA GLN A 95 5.55 0.12 0.11
C GLN A 95 4.22 -0.54 -0.26
N ALA A 96 4.17 -1.86 -0.19
CA ALA A 96 2.94 -2.61 -0.25
C ALA A 96 2.73 -3.40 1.03
N ALA A 97 1.51 -3.42 1.53
CA ALA A 97 1.15 -4.17 2.72
C ALA A 97 -0.24 -4.78 2.55
N LEU A 98 -0.40 -6.00 3.02
CA LEU A 98 -1.74 -6.58 3.22
C LEU A 98 -2.38 -5.89 4.42
N ILE A 99 -3.59 -5.37 4.22
CA ILE A 99 -4.40 -4.92 5.32
C ILE A 99 -4.98 -6.18 5.96
N SER A 100 -4.34 -6.60 7.07
CA SER A 100 -4.78 -7.75 7.85
C SER A 100 -5.89 -7.35 8.81
N ASP A 101 -6.72 -8.34 9.16
CA ASP A 101 -7.76 -8.17 10.15
C ASP A 101 -7.21 -7.72 11.52
N SER A 102 -8.01 -7.04 12.21
CA SER A 102 -8.00 -6.32 13.49
C SER A 102 -7.18 -6.87 14.68
N SER A 103 -6.16 -7.69 14.49
CA SER A 103 -5.40 -8.30 15.62
C SER A 103 -4.49 -7.33 16.39
N GLN A 104 -4.23 -6.12 15.87
CA GLN A 104 -3.37 -5.11 16.49
C GLN A 104 -4.05 -3.73 16.61
N LEU A 105 -5.36 -3.69 16.82
CA LEU A 105 -6.08 -2.44 16.99
C LEU A 105 -5.70 -1.73 18.29
N SER A 106 -5.58 -0.41 18.22
CA SER A 106 -5.50 0.45 19.39
C SER A 106 -6.81 0.39 20.21
N ASP A 107 -6.79 0.88 21.44
CA ASP A 107 -8.01 0.93 22.27
C ASP A 107 -9.11 1.78 21.64
N GLU A 108 -8.74 2.86 20.98
CA GLU A 108 -9.67 3.70 20.22
C GLU A 108 -10.30 2.96 19.04
N GLN A 109 -9.50 2.29 18.25
CA GLN A 109 -9.97 1.48 17.12
C GLN A 109 -10.86 0.32 17.58
N ARG A 110 -10.57 -0.30 18.74
CA ARG A 110 -11.45 -1.31 19.35
C ARG A 110 -12.81 -0.74 19.75
N ARG A 111 -12.87 0.50 20.29
CA ARG A 111 -14.14 1.18 20.58
C ARG A 111 -14.96 1.42 19.32
N VAL A 112 -14.31 1.85 18.23
CA VAL A 112 -14.98 2.02 16.94
C VAL A 112 -15.55 0.69 16.43
N LEU A 113 -14.78 -0.39 16.51
CA LEU A 113 -15.24 -1.72 16.12
C LEU A 113 -16.43 -2.19 16.97
N ALA A 114 -16.41 -1.91 18.27
CA ALA A 114 -17.52 -2.21 19.19
C ALA A 114 -18.79 -1.42 18.79
N ALA A 115 -18.66 -0.12 18.52
CA ALA A 115 -19.78 0.72 18.05
C ALA A 115 -20.40 0.22 16.74
N ILE A 116 -19.57 -0.20 15.77
CA ILE A 116 -20.05 -0.80 14.51
C ILE A 116 -20.79 -2.11 14.78
N SER A 117 -20.32 -2.91 15.75
CA SER A 117 -20.97 -4.19 16.11
C SER A 117 -22.29 -3.97 16.83
N GLU A 118 -22.37 -3.00 17.75
CA GLU A 118 -23.59 -2.62 18.46
C GLU A 118 -24.66 -2.09 17.52
N ALA A 119 -24.25 -1.36 16.47
CA ALA A 119 -25.15 -0.87 15.44
C ALA A 119 -26.00 -1.97 14.78
N ARG A 120 -25.56 -3.23 14.80
CA ARG A 120 -26.28 -4.36 14.18
C ARG A 120 -27.62 -4.64 14.85
N SER A 121 -27.79 -4.31 16.13
CA SER A 121 -29.01 -4.50 16.92
C SER A 121 -29.95 -3.30 16.90
N MET A 122 -29.55 -2.18 16.27
CA MET A 122 -30.33 -0.94 16.25
C MET A 122 -31.35 -0.94 15.11
N GLU A 123 -32.40 -0.11 15.28
CA GLU A 123 -33.34 0.20 14.22
C GLU A 123 -32.64 0.79 12.98
N PRO A 124 -33.15 0.52 11.75
CA PRO A 124 -32.42 0.87 10.51
C PRO A 124 -32.02 2.34 10.42
N THR A 125 -32.88 3.27 10.81
CA THR A 125 -32.59 4.73 10.73
C THR A 125 -31.48 5.12 11.73
N ALA A 126 -31.65 4.75 13.00
CA ALA A 126 -30.65 5.04 14.04
C ALA A 126 -29.30 4.36 13.73
N ARG A 127 -29.36 3.16 13.16
CA ARG A 127 -28.17 2.44 12.69
C ARG A 127 -27.44 3.21 11.60
N MET A 128 -28.15 3.71 10.59
CA MET A 128 -27.55 4.47 9.49
C MET A 128 -26.93 5.77 10.01
N ASP A 129 -27.59 6.48 10.93
CA ASP A 129 -27.05 7.71 11.54
C ASP A 129 -25.77 7.45 12.34
N LEU A 130 -25.72 6.37 13.11
CA LEU A 130 -24.51 5.96 13.83
C LEU A 130 -23.39 5.61 12.87
N LEU A 131 -23.64 4.76 11.87
CA LEU A 131 -22.64 4.33 10.90
C LEU A 131 -22.14 5.51 10.05
N ALA A 132 -22.98 6.48 9.72
CA ALA A 132 -22.59 7.69 9.01
C ALA A 132 -21.58 8.52 9.83
N ARG A 133 -21.88 8.77 11.12
CA ARG A 133 -20.97 9.49 12.04
C ARG A 133 -19.64 8.76 12.20
N VAL A 134 -19.66 7.48 12.55
CA VAL A 134 -18.46 6.67 12.68
C VAL A 134 -17.64 6.68 11.38
N GLY A 135 -18.32 6.61 10.23
CA GLY A 135 -17.67 6.67 8.93
C GLY A 135 -17.04 8.05 8.63
N GLU A 136 -17.62 9.14 9.13
CA GLU A 136 -17.05 10.48 9.01
C GLU A 136 -15.82 10.64 9.90
N ASP A 137 -15.89 10.21 11.16
CA ASP A 137 -14.76 10.23 12.10
C ASP A 137 -13.57 9.42 11.58
N LEU A 138 -13.81 8.21 11.07
CA LEU A 138 -12.76 7.40 10.47
C LEU A 138 -12.12 8.05 9.23
N ARG A 139 -12.94 8.69 8.37
CA ARG A 139 -12.41 9.43 7.22
C ARG A 139 -11.62 10.66 7.64
N HIS A 140 -12.01 11.30 8.74
CA HIS A 140 -11.27 12.43 9.30
C HIS A 140 -9.90 11.97 9.81
N SER A 141 -9.86 10.96 10.66
CA SER A 141 -8.60 10.38 11.16
C SER A 141 -7.67 9.91 10.04
N LEU A 142 -8.21 9.27 9.00
CA LEU A 142 -7.39 8.86 7.85
C LEU A 142 -6.77 10.06 7.13
N ARG A 143 -7.50 11.18 6.99
CA ARG A 143 -6.94 12.40 6.38
C ARG A 143 -5.85 13.02 7.24
N GLU A 144 -6.03 13.07 8.56
CA GLU A 144 -5.04 13.60 9.50
C GLU A 144 -3.74 12.78 9.46
N HIS A 145 -3.83 11.46 9.55
CA HIS A 145 -2.66 10.58 9.45
C HIS A 145 -1.96 10.67 8.09
N GLU A 146 -2.71 10.81 7.01
CA GLU A 146 -2.12 11.01 5.68
C GLU A 146 -1.40 12.35 5.57
N GLN A 147 -1.96 13.42 6.13
CA GLN A 147 -1.32 14.74 6.19
C GLN A 147 -0.04 14.70 7.04
N GLU A 148 -0.08 14.07 8.21
CA GLU A 148 1.11 13.87 9.05
C GLU A 148 2.19 13.07 8.32
N ARG A 149 1.80 11.98 7.65
CA ARG A 149 2.72 11.18 6.82
C ARG A 149 3.39 12.03 5.74
N GLN A 150 2.65 12.90 5.06
CA GLN A 150 3.19 13.79 4.01
C GLN A 150 4.19 14.79 4.60
N GLN A 151 3.91 15.35 5.78
CA GLN A 151 4.84 16.25 6.48
C GLN A 151 6.15 15.54 6.85
N LEU A 152 6.05 14.32 7.41
CA LEU A 152 7.23 13.52 7.73
C LEU A 152 8.07 13.18 6.48
N LEU A 153 7.42 12.86 5.36
CA LEU A 153 8.12 12.61 4.09
C LEU A 153 8.83 13.86 3.57
N ALA A 154 8.25 15.05 3.73
CA ALA A 154 8.92 16.30 3.39
C ALA A 154 10.18 16.51 4.22
N LEU A 155 10.14 16.21 5.52
CA LEU A 155 11.31 16.27 6.42
C LEU A 155 12.37 15.23 6.04
N VAL A 156 11.99 14.01 5.68
CA VAL A 156 12.92 12.99 5.15
C VAL A 156 13.58 13.47 3.86
N GLY A 157 12.83 14.12 2.98
CA GLY A 157 13.38 14.71 1.76
C GLY A 157 14.41 15.83 2.05
N GLU A 158 14.15 16.68 3.06
CA GLU A 158 15.11 17.71 3.50
C GLU A 158 16.39 17.09 4.10
N LEU A 159 16.22 16.09 4.98
CA LEU A 159 17.33 15.33 5.54
C LEU A 159 18.21 14.74 4.43
N ASN A 160 17.62 14.08 3.46
CA ASN A 160 18.37 13.47 2.35
C ASN A 160 19.10 14.52 1.50
N ARG A 161 18.52 15.71 1.30
CA ARG A 161 19.18 16.82 0.62
C ARG A 161 20.40 17.30 1.39
N GLU A 162 20.31 17.44 2.72
CA GLU A 162 21.41 17.88 3.57
C GLU A 162 22.54 16.84 3.60
N VAL A 163 22.21 15.56 3.72
CA VAL A 163 23.16 14.46 3.58
C VAL A 163 23.91 14.54 2.25
N GLY A 164 23.18 14.78 1.16
CA GLY A 164 23.78 14.97 -0.16
C GLY A 164 24.71 16.19 -0.27
N ARG A 165 24.41 17.28 0.46
CA ARG A 165 25.29 18.46 0.55
C ARG A 165 26.55 18.15 1.37
N CYS A 166 26.39 17.55 2.54
CA CYS A 166 27.48 17.17 3.43
C CYS A 166 28.45 16.19 2.75
N SER A 167 27.93 15.15 2.11
CA SER A 167 28.75 14.14 1.43
C SER A 167 29.53 14.70 0.24
N ARG A 168 28.97 15.68 -0.49
CA ARG A 168 29.72 16.39 -1.54
C ARG A 168 30.81 17.28 -0.99
N LYS A 169 30.55 18.01 0.12
CA LYS A 169 31.58 18.84 0.78
C LYS A 169 32.73 18.00 1.32
N ALA A 170 32.47 16.79 1.79
CA ALA A 170 33.45 15.83 2.26
C ALA A 170 34.14 15.05 1.13
N GLU A 171 33.88 15.42 -0.13
CA GLU A 171 34.47 14.79 -1.32
C GLU A 171 34.26 13.27 -1.38
N CYS A 172 33.12 12.80 -0.87
CA CYS A 172 32.75 11.38 -0.92
C CYS A 172 32.61 10.90 -2.37
N SER A 173 33.16 9.73 -2.66
CA SER A 173 32.97 9.03 -3.92
C SER A 173 31.50 8.69 -4.16
N TYR A 174 31.17 8.30 -5.38
CA TYR A 174 29.80 7.89 -5.71
C TYR A 174 29.30 6.73 -4.83
N ASP A 175 30.13 5.70 -4.63
CA ASP A 175 29.76 4.53 -3.85
C ASP A 175 29.72 4.83 -2.33
N GLU A 176 30.54 5.70 -1.81
CA GLU A 176 30.43 6.18 -0.42
C GLU A 176 29.12 6.92 -0.20
N ARG A 177 28.67 7.76 -1.13
CA ARG A 177 27.37 8.43 -1.05
C ARG A 177 26.20 7.44 -1.09
N ARG A 178 26.28 6.43 -1.95
CA ARG A 178 25.27 5.34 -2.00
C ARG A 178 25.20 4.60 -0.67
N LEU A 179 26.35 4.28 -0.10
CA LEU A 179 26.42 3.60 1.19
C LEU A 179 25.87 4.46 2.32
N LEU A 180 26.18 5.76 2.39
CA LEU A 180 25.62 6.69 3.35
C LEU A 180 24.08 6.74 3.27
N HIS A 181 23.52 6.87 2.08
CA HIS A 181 22.08 6.86 1.90
C HIS A 181 21.44 5.52 2.35
N HIS A 182 22.08 4.40 2.02
CA HIS A 182 21.61 3.08 2.46
C HIS A 182 21.61 2.96 3.99
N MET A 183 22.67 3.42 4.66
CA MET A 183 22.78 3.38 6.13
C MET A 183 21.71 4.24 6.81
N LEU A 184 21.42 5.42 6.28
CA LEU A 184 20.42 6.34 6.83
C LEU A 184 18.97 5.86 6.63
N GLN A 185 18.70 5.10 5.58
CA GLN A 185 17.41 4.55 5.29
C GLN A 185 17.09 3.26 6.08
N ASN A 186 18.15 2.56 6.56
CA ASN A 186 18.02 1.29 7.25
C ASN A 186 18.56 1.42 8.68
N GLN A 187 17.68 1.35 9.68
CA GLN A 187 18.04 1.45 11.11
C GLN A 187 19.06 0.40 11.58
N SER A 188 19.09 -0.74 10.93
CA SER A 188 20.05 -1.81 11.17
C SER A 188 20.60 -2.27 9.83
N TYR A 189 21.68 -1.67 9.36
CA TYR A 189 22.37 -2.18 8.18
C TYR A 189 23.39 -3.25 8.57
N THR A 190 23.49 -4.28 7.73
CA THR A 190 24.58 -5.25 7.78
C THR A 190 25.45 -5.10 6.54
N ILE A 191 26.71 -5.53 6.62
CA ILE A 191 27.61 -5.50 5.46
C ILE A 191 27.05 -6.34 4.31
N GLU A 192 26.49 -7.50 4.63
CA GLU A 192 25.83 -8.38 3.64
C GLU A 192 24.60 -7.69 3.01
N GLY A 193 23.77 -7.05 3.84
CA GLY A 193 22.61 -6.29 3.35
C GLY A 193 22.99 -5.13 2.44
N ALA A 194 24.02 -4.36 2.82
CA ALA A 194 24.55 -3.28 1.99
C ALA A 194 25.20 -3.81 0.69
N SER A 195 25.94 -4.91 0.78
CA SER A 195 26.53 -5.60 -0.38
C SER A 195 25.45 -6.00 -1.40
N ALA A 196 24.38 -6.66 -0.94
CA ALA A 196 23.28 -7.07 -1.78
C ALA A 196 22.53 -5.87 -2.39
N ALA A 197 22.18 -4.87 -1.56
CA ALA A 197 21.42 -3.70 -1.98
C ALA A 197 22.18 -2.80 -2.97
N LEU A 198 23.50 -2.67 -2.81
CA LEU A 198 24.34 -1.79 -3.64
C LEU A 198 24.98 -2.52 -4.83
N GLY A 199 24.90 -3.85 -4.89
CA GLY A 199 25.57 -4.67 -5.90
C GLY A 199 27.11 -4.63 -5.78
N LEU A 200 27.63 -4.48 -4.56
CA LEU A 200 29.06 -4.40 -4.25
C LEU A 200 29.51 -5.68 -3.53
N ARG A 201 30.81 -5.98 -3.56
CA ARG A 201 31.36 -7.07 -2.74
C ARG A 201 31.51 -6.59 -1.29
N GLU A 202 31.36 -7.46 -0.32
CA GLU A 202 31.52 -7.13 1.11
C GLU A 202 32.85 -6.42 1.44
N ALA A 203 33.94 -6.88 0.82
CA ALA A 203 35.25 -6.23 0.99
C ALA A 203 35.24 -4.77 0.53
N GLN A 204 34.53 -4.47 -0.55
CA GLN A 204 34.37 -3.08 -1.03
C GLN A 204 33.53 -2.26 -0.06
N VAL A 205 32.45 -2.83 0.48
CA VAL A 205 31.62 -2.16 1.49
C VAL A 205 32.45 -1.82 2.74
N ARG A 206 33.32 -2.74 3.21
CA ARG A 206 34.23 -2.48 4.34
C ARG A 206 35.20 -1.32 4.06
N THR A 207 35.83 -1.31 2.90
CA THR A 207 36.72 -0.22 2.50
C THR A 207 35.99 1.12 2.43
N LEU A 208 34.77 1.15 1.91
CA LEU A 208 33.94 2.37 1.88
C LEU A 208 33.55 2.84 3.28
N LEU A 209 33.23 1.93 4.21
CA LEU A 209 32.99 2.27 5.61
C LEU A 209 34.20 2.90 6.28
N GLU A 210 35.39 2.31 6.12
CA GLU A 210 36.64 2.85 6.63
C GLU A 210 36.93 4.27 6.05
N GLY A 211 36.65 4.48 4.78
CA GLY A 211 36.76 5.81 4.15
C GLY A 211 35.79 6.84 4.73
N LEU A 212 34.54 6.44 5.04
CA LEU A 212 33.57 7.29 5.69
C LEU A 212 33.93 7.59 7.16
N GLU A 213 34.45 6.61 7.90
CA GLU A 213 34.96 6.79 9.27
C GLU A 213 36.10 7.79 9.33
N GLN A 214 37.08 7.70 8.41
CA GLN A 214 38.22 8.66 8.30
C GLN A 214 37.75 10.10 8.06
N ARG A 215 36.58 10.27 7.41
CA ARG A 215 35.96 11.58 7.19
C ARG A 215 34.97 11.99 8.31
N GLY A 216 34.81 11.17 9.37
CA GLY A 216 33.92 11.43 10.46
C GLY A 216 32.43 11.36 10.09
N LEU A 217 32.09 10.65 9.01
CA LEU A 217 30.71 10.51 8.48
C LEU A 217 30.03 9.19 8.86
N ASN A 218 30.75 8.30 9.54
CA ASN A 218 30.20 7.07 10.09
C ASN A 218 30.23 7.15 11.63
N ARG A 219 29.08 7.20 12.28
CA ARG A 219 28.93 7.11 13.74
C ARG A 219 27.90 6.07 14.10
#